data_80dafb18b46ffe493b5ab2d9112d666a
#
_entry.id   80dafb18b46ffe493b5ab2d9112d666a
#
_cell.length_a   1.000
_cell.length_b   1.000
_cell.length_c   1.000
_cell.angle_alpha   90.00
_cell.angle_beta   90.00
_cell.angle_gamma   90.00
#
_symmetry.space_group_name_H-M   'P 1'
#
loop_
_entity.id
_entity.type
_entity.pdbx_description
1 polymer ?
#
loop_
_entity_poly.entity_id
_entity_poly.type
_entity_poly.pdbx_seq_one_letter_code
_entity_poly.pdbx_strand_id
1 'polypeptide(L)'
;NIVENDGDFTVLLFHTLRSMLIQEGINIDPVLHSTGIRMGQSLYNKLYDDDLEVFIENIAEFWETKGLGKLSFKLGQIIKITASDCFECELLPKTGKPACYLDTGIFQALFSEFFGLPVRVIEIQCCSMGDENCVFEIEPFKRK
;
A
#
# COMPACT_ATOMS: atom_id res chain seq x y z
N ASN A 1 4.77 10.81 -21.00
CA ASN A 1 3.75 11.73 -20.47
C ASN A 1 2.95 11.04 -19.35
N ILE A 2 2.89 11.69 -18.20
CA ILE A 2 2.27 11.11 -17.00
C ILE A 2 0.77 10.86 -17.15
N VAL A 3 0.09 11.48 -18.12
CA VAL A 3 -1.36 11.35 -18.29
C VAL A 3 -1.76 10.49 -19.49
N GLU A 4 -0.86 9.64 -19.98
CA GLU A 4 -1.14 8.82 -21.14
C GLU A 4 -2.06 7.64 -20.88
N ASN A 5 -2.25 7.24 -19.61
CA ASN A 5 -3.15 6.13 -19.27
C ASN A 5 -3.89 6.43 -17.97
N ASP A 6 -4.92 5.62 -17.69
CA ASP A 6 -5.79 5.81 -16.53
C ASP A 6 -5.03 5.71 -15.21
N GLY A 7 -4.03 4.82 -15.12
CA GLY A 7 -3.20 4.71 -13.93
C GLY A 7 -2.42 5.99 -13.65
N ASP A 8 -1.86 6.60 -14.68
CA ASP A 8 -1.11 7.85 -14.54
C ASP A 8 -2.00 8.99 -14.10
N PHE A 9 -3.22 9.06 -14.60
CA PHE A 9 -4.18 10.09 -14.17
C PHE A 9 -4.52 9.94 -12.69
N THR A 10 -4.78 8.72 -12.24
CA THR A 10 -5.09 8.44 -10.83
C THR A 10 -3.93 8.83 -9.92
N VAL A 11 -2.71 8.50 -10.32
CA VAL A 11 -1.50 8.86 -9.59
C VAL A 11 -1.33 10.38 -9.55
N LEU A 12 -1.55 11.05 -10.68
CA LEU A 12 -1.49 12.51 -10.73
C LEU A 12 -2.49 13.16 -9.79
N LEU A 13 -3.74 12.68 -9.80
CA LEU A 13 -4.78 13.19 -8.91
C LEU A 13 -4.38 13.00 -7.44
N PHE A 14 -3.91 11.82 -7.10
CA PHE A 14 -3.49 11.49 -5.74
C PHE A 14 -2.40 12.46 -5.26
N HIS A 15 -1.33 12.62 -6.04
CA HIS A 15 -0.21 13.47 -5.63
C HIS A 15 -0.57 14.94 -5.59
N THR A 16 -1.40 15.40 -6.53
CA THR A 16 -1.84 16.79 -6.54
C THR A 16 -2.68 17.09 -5.30
N LEU A 17 -3.66 16.23 -5.00
CA LEU A 17 -4.51 16.42 -3.83
C LEU A 17 -3.69 16.38 -2.53
N ARG A 18 -2.78 15.39 -2.43
CA ARG A 18 -1.90 15.26 -1.27
C ARG A 18 -1.07 16.54 -1.05
N SER A 19 -0.47 17.05 -2.13
CA SER A 19 0.34 18.25 -2.06
C SER A 19 -0.48 19.46 -1.60
N MET A 20 -1.70 19.60 -2.11
CA MET A 20 -2.56 20.70 -1.73
C MET A 20 -2.98 20.63 -0.26
N LEU A 21 -3.29 19.43 0.23
CA LEU A 21 -3.64 19.24 1.63
C LEU A 21 -2.47 19.59 2.54
N ILE A 22 -1.26 19.18 2.17
CA ILE A 22 -0.06 19.51 2.93
C ILE A 22 0.15 21.03 2.96
N GLN A 23 -0.04 21.71 1.82
CA GLN A 23 0.10 23.17 1.76
C GLN A 23 -0.89 23.88 2.68
N GLU A 24 -2.08 23.29 2.89
CA GLU A 24 -3.08 23.84 3.81
C GLU A 24 -2.79 23.48 5.27
N GLY A 25 -1.65 22.86 5.56
CA GLY A 25 -1.25 22.53 6.92
C GLY A 25 -1.93 21.30 7.51
N ILE A 26 -2.50 20.45 6.67
CA ILE A 26 -3.22 19.25 7.12
C ILE A 26 -2.25 18.09 7.24
N ASN A 27 -2.22 17.42 8.38
CA ASN A 27 -1.49 16.16 8.54
C ASN A 27 -2.31 15.04 7.95
N ILE A 28 -1.97 14.62 6.73
CA ILE A 28 -2.76 13.65 5.98
C ILE A 28 -2.40 12.19 6.29
N ASP A 29 -1.32 11.93 7.02
CA ASP A 29 -0.85 10.55 7.23
C ASP A 29 -1.91 9.66 7.89
N PRO A 30 -2.57 10.07 9.00
CA PRO A 30 -3.63 9.24 9.58
C PRO A 30 -4.83 9.09 8.65
N VAL A 31 -5.14 10.12 7.86
CA VAL A 31 -6.26 10.06 6.90
C VAL A 31 -5.94 9.09 5.78
N LEU A 32 -4.70 9.09 5.28
CA LEU A 32 -4.28 8.13 4.26
C LEU A 32 -4.37 6.70 4.78
N HIS A 33 -3.92 6.45 5.99
CA HIS A 33 -3.99 5.12 6.60
C HIS A 33 -5.44 4.65 6.71
N SER A 34 -6.32 5.48 7.27
CA SER A 34 -7.75 5.16 7.41
C SER A 34 -8.42 4.96 6.05
N THR A 35 -8.05 5.79 5.07
CA THR A 35 -8.55 5.65 3.70
C THR A 35 -8.11 4.31 3.11
N GLY A 36 -6.85 3.94 3.33
CA GLY A 36 -6.33 2.65 2.88
C GLY A 36 -7.09 1.48 3.47
N ILE A 37 -7.41 1.54 4.76
CA ILE A 37 -8.21 0.49 5.41
C ILE A 37 -9.58 0.37 4.75
N ARG A 38 -10.26 1.48 4.50
CA ARG A 38 -11.57 1.46 3.84
C ARG A 38 -11.48 0.91 2.43
N MET A 39 -10.45 1.28 1.69
CA MET A 39 -10.23 0.76 0.35
C MET A 39 -9.97 -0.74 0.37
N GLY A 40 -9.15 -1.21 1.31
CA GLY A 40 -8.87 -2.64 1.45
C GLY A 40 -10.13 -3.44 1.76
N GLN A 41 -10.98 -2.92 2.64
CA GLN A 41 -12.27 -3.54 2.94
C GLN A 41 -13.15 -3.64 1.68
N SER A 42 -13.16 -2.59 0.87
CA SER A 42 -13.95 -2.55 -0.36
C SER A 42 -13.40 -3.49 -1.44
N LEU A 43 -12.08 -3.67 -1.48
CA LEU A 43 -11.42 -4.49 -2.49
C LEU A 43 -11.42 -5.98 -2.13
N TYR A 44 -11.60 -6.32 -0.86
CA TYR A 44 -11.37 -7.67 -0.36
C TYR A 44 -12.17 -8.72 -1.12
N ASN A 45 -13.48 -8.51 -1.27
CA ASN A 45 -14.34 -9.50 -1.93
C ASN A 45 -13.96 -9.71 -3.40
N LYS A 46 -13.46 -8.67 -4.04
CA LYS A 46 -13.02 -8.75 -5.43
C LYS A 46 -11.73 -9.54 -5.58
N LEU A 47 -10.83 -9.44 -4.60
CA LEU A 47 -9.50 -10.05 -4.67
C LEU A 47 -9.43 -11.40 -3.97
N TYR A 48 -10.42 -11.73 -3.14
CA TYR A 48 -10.41 -12.89 -2.27
C TYR A 48 -10.30 -14.20 -3.06
N ASP A 49 -9.51 -15.10 -2.53
CA ASP A 49 -9.51 -16.52 -2.84
C ASP A 49 -9.14 -17.24 -1.54
N ASP A 50 -9.66 -18.43 -1.31
CA ASP A 50 -9.35 -19.15 -0.06
C ASP A 50 -7.92 -19.70 -0.04
N ASP A 51 -7.27 -19.80 -1.20
CA ASP A 51 -5.85 -20.12 -1.31
C ASP A 51 -5.05 -18.84 -1.18
N LEU A 52 -4.20 -18.76 -0.16
CA LEU A 52 -3.37 -17.57 0.10
C LEU A 52 -2.51 -17.20 -1.11
N GLU A 53 -1.91 -18.19 -1.78
CA GLU A 53 -1.07 -17.91 -2.95
C GLU A 53 -1.86 -17.26 -4.07
N VAL A 54 -3.10 -17.71 -4.30
CA VAL A 54 -3.97 -17.11 -5.32
C VAL A 54 -4.39 -15.70 -4.88
N PHE A 55 -4.71 -15.52 -3.60
CA PHE A 55 -5.08 -14.22 -3.07
C PHE A 55 -3.97 -13.19 -3.29
N ILE A 56 -2.71 -13.55 -2.99
CA ILE A 56 -1.61 -12.60 -3.19
C ILE A 56 -1.31 -12.36 -4.68
N GLU A 57 -1.52 -13.36 -5.54
CA GLU A 57 -1.41 -13.16 -6.99
C GLU A 57 -2.47 -12.17 -7.48
N ASN A 58 -3.69 -12.27 -6.97
CA ASN A 58 -4.77 -11.34 -7.30
C ASN A 58 -4.42 -9.91 -6.87
N ILE A 59 -3.85 -9.76 -5.69
CA ILE A 59 -3.40 -8.45 -5.21
C ILE A 59 -2.31 -7.88 -6.13
N ALA A 60 -1.30 -8.68 -6.44
CA ALA A 60 -0.19 -8.24 -7.28
C ALA A 60 -0.67 -7.83 -8.67
N GLU A 61 -1.55 -8.61 -9.27
CA GLU A 61 -2.13 -8.30 -10.58
C GLU A 61 -2.93 -7.01 -10.55
N PHE A 62 -3.72 -6.81 -9.50
CA PHE A 62 -4.49 -5.58 -9.35
C PHE A 62 -3.57 -4.35 -9.28
N TRP A 63 -2.51 -4.43 -8.45
CA TRP A 63 -1.55 -3.33 -8.33
C TRP A 63 -0.92 -2.98 -9.67
N GLU A 64 -0.43 -3.99 -10.38
CA GLU A 64 0.24 -3.76 -11.66
C GLU A 64 -0.73 -3.21 -12.72
N THR A 65 -1.91 -3.80 -12.81
CA THR A 65 -2.93 -3.40 -13.79
C THR A 65 -3.40 -1.96 -13.56
N LYS A 66 -3.49 -1.54 -12.29
CA LYS A 66 -3.97 -0.21 -11.93
C LYS A 66 -2.86 0.84 -11.84
N GLY A 67 -1.63 0.47 -12.14
CA GLY A 67 -0.51 1.42 -12.12
C GLY A 67 -0.05 1.79 -10.73
N LEU A 68 -0.32 0.93 -9.72
CA LEU A 68 0.03 1.22 -8.33
C LEU A 68 1.44 0.76 -7.96
N GLY A 69 2.05 -0.08 -8.77
CA GLY A 69 3.38 -0.61 -8.56
C GLY A 69 3.42 -2.11 -8.82
N LYS A 70 4.61 -2.66 -8.68
CA LYS A 70 4.85 -4.09 -8.87
C LYS A 70 5.14 -4.72 -7.52
N LEU A 71 4.34 -5.69 -7.13
CA LEU A 71 4.45 -6.35 -5.84
C LEU A 71 5.07 -7.73 -5.97
N SER A 72 5.95 -8.07 -5.05
CA SER A 72 6.41 -9.43 -4.83
C SER A 72 6.23 -9.79 -3.36
N PHE A 73 5.92 -11.06 -3.11
CA PHE A 73 5.57 -11.53 -1.77
C PHE A 73 6.52 -12.63 -1.36
N LYS A 74 6.94 -12.59 -0.08
CA LYS A 74 7.66 -13.68 0.56
C LYS A 74 6.83 -14.16 1.73
N LEU A 75 6.36 -15.40 1.67
CA LEU A 75 5.52 -16.01 2.69
C LEU A 75 6.39 -16.63 3.79
N GLY A 76 5.87 -16.62 5.01
CA GLY A 76 6.51 -17.16 6.19
C GLY A 76 5.69 -16.78 7.41
N GLN A 77 6.28 -16.84 8.60
CA GLN A 77 5.62 -16.37 9.82
C GLN A 77 5.30 -14.88 9.72
N ILE A 78 6.15 -14.15 9.03
CA ILE A 78 5.94 -12.75 8.67
C ILE A 78 5.85 -12.72 7.15
N ILE A 79 4.79 -12.11 6.62
CA ILE A 79 4.65 -11.92 5.18
C ILE A 79 5.36 -10.64 4.83
N LYS A 80 6.28 -10.73 3.86
CA LYS A 80 7.01 -9.55 3.39
C LYS A 80 6.52 -9.19 1.99
N ILE A 81 6.14 -7.93 1.80
CA ILE A 81 5.73 -7.40 0.49
C ILE A 81 6.79 -6.40 0.06
N THR A 82 7.33 -6.60 -1.14
CA THR A 82 8.24 -5.64 -1.78
C THR A 82 7.51 -4.98 -2.93
N ALA A 83 7.41 -3.65 -2.89
CA ALA A 83 6.77 -2.85 -3.93
C ALA A 83 7.83 -2.05 -4.67
N SER A 84 7.97 -2.29 -5.98
CA SER A 84 8.77 -1.45 -6.86
C SER A 84 7.83 -0.53 -7.64
N ASP A 85 8.35 0.63 -8.06
CA ASP A 85 7.57 1.65 -8.77
C ASP A 85 6.32 2.04 -7.99
N CYS A 86 6.48 2.20 -6.66
CA CYS A 86 5.36 2.50 -5.77
C CYS A 86 4.76 3.88 -6.07
N PHE A 87 3.47 3.91 -6.43
CA PHE A 87 2.79 5.14 -6.80
C PHE A 87 2.78 6.17 -5.67
N GLU A 88 2.78 5.71 -4.42
CA GLU A 88 2.54 6.58 -3.27
C GLU A 88 3.74 7.45 -2.93
N CYS A 89 4.95 6.94 -3.11
CA CYS A 89 6.16 7.67 -2.73
C CYS A 89 7.07 8.03 -3.92
N GLU A 90 6.77 7.56 -5.11
CA GLU A 90 7.65 7.72 -6.28
C GLU A 90 7.97 9.19 -6.58
N LEU A 91 7.00 10.07 -6.43
CA LEU A 91 7.15 11.50 -6.74
C LEU A 91 7.40 12.36 -5.50
N LEU A 92 7.61 11.74 -4.33
CA LEU A 92 7.85 12.48 -3.11
C LEU A 92 9.32 12.82 -2.92
N PRO A 93 9.62 13.96 -2.29
CA PRO A 93 10.99 14.21 -1.85
C PRO A 93 11.40 13.21 -0.77
N LYS A 94 12.69 12.97 -0.66
CA LYS A 94 13.21 12.07 0.38
C LYS A 94 13.17 12.78 1.73
N THR A 95 12.34 12.26 2.62
CA THR A 95 12.10 12.86 3.93
C THR A 95 12.79 12.10 5.07
N GLY A 96 13.32 10.90 4.79
CA GLY A 96 13.91 10.04 5.80
C GLY A 96 12.87 9.26 6.61
N LYS A 97 11.59 9.33 6.24
CA LYS A 97 10.49 8.67 6.96
C LYS A 97 9.68 7.81 6.00
N PRO A 98 9.06 6.72 6.50
CA PRO A 98 8.10 5.98 5.69
C PRO A 98 6.96 6.90 5.26
N ALA A 99 6.45 6.71 4.04
CA ALA A 99 5.42 7.59 3.48
C ALA A 99 4.24 6.84 2.86
N CYS A 100 4.28 5.51 2.81
CA CYS A 100 3.25 4.74 2.12
C CYS A 100 2.12 4.32 3.05
N TYR A 101 1.47 5.31 3.65
CA TYR A 101 0.38 5.09 4.61
C TYR A 101 -0.87 4.51 3.97
N LEU A 102 -1.16 4.87 2.71
CA LEU A 102 -2.30 4.33 1.99
C LEU A 102 -2.12 2.84 1.75
N ASP A 103 -0.97 2.44 1.17
CA ASP A 103 -0.66 1.03 0.95
C ASP A 103 -0.65 0.24 2.27
N THR A 104 -0.07 0.81 3.31
CA THR A 104 -0.06 0.17 4.63
C THR A 104 -1.46 -0.14 5.12
N GLY A 105 -2.38 0.82 4.99
CA GLY A 105 -3.78 0.63 5.39
C GLY A 105 -4.49 -0.42 4.54
N ILE A 106 -4.26 -0.39 3.22
CA ILE A 106 -4.89 -1.37 2.31
C ILE A 106 -4.44 -2.79 2.67
N PHE A 107 -3.13 -2.99 2.83
CA PHE A 107 -2.60 -4.31 3.19
C PHE A 107 -3.12 -4.76 4.56
N GLN A 108 -3.19 -3.86 5.52
CA GLN A 108 -3.72 -4.18 6.85
C GLN A 108 -5.14 -4.72 6.76
N ALA A 109 -6.01 -4.05 6.01
CA ALA A 109 -7.40 -4.49 5.85
C ALA A 109 -7.50 -5.81 5.10
N LEU A 110 -6.78 -5.96 3.99
CA LEU A 110 -6.84 -7.18 3.19
C LEU A 110 -6.41 -8.41 3.99
N PHE A 111 -5.30 -8.32 4.70
CA PHE A 111 -4.77 -9.48 5.42
C PHE A 111 -5.48 -9.71 6.75
N SER A 112 -6.01 -8.67 7.40
CA SER A 112 -6.85 -8.86 8.58
C SER A 112 -8.12 -9.63 8.23
N GLU A 113 -8.75 -9.28 7.12
CA GLU A 113 -9.94 -10.00 6.64
C GLU A 113 -9.60 -11.43 6.27
N PHE A 114 -8.50 -11.64 5.54
CA PHE A 114 -8.12 -12.98 5.10
C PHE A 114 -7.86 -13.91 6.27
N PHE A 115 -7.12 -13.45 7.27
CA PHE A 115 -6.77 -14.30 8.42
C PHE A 115 -7.84 -14.32 9.49
N GLY A 116 -8.85 -13.45 9.41
CA GLY A 116 -9.92 -13.39 10.42
C GLY A 116 -9.45 -12.87 11.76
N LEU A 117 -8.34 -12.14 11.80
CA LEU A 117 -7.79 -11.53 13.00
C LEU A 117 -6.99 -10.29 12.61
N PRO A 118 -6.85 -9.31 13.53
CA PRO A 118 -6.07 -8.11 13.21
C PRO A 118 -4.61 -8.46 12.89
N VAL A 119 -4.07 -7.80 11.87
CA VAL A 119 -2.65 -7.87 11.56
C VAL A 119 -2.02 -6.50 11.73
N ARG A 120 -0.71 -6.48 11.97
CA ARG A 120 0.08 -5.26 11.98
C ARG A 120 0.90 -5.21 10.70
N VAL A 121 0.91 -4.04 10.05
CA VAL A 121 1.72 -3.80 8.86
C VAL A 121 2.70 -2.69 9.16
N ILE A 122 3.98 -2.95 8.94
CA ILE A 122 5.04 -1.99 9.17
C ILE A 122 5.81 -1.82 7.88
N GLU A 123 5.94 -0.58 7.41
CA GLU A 123 6.80 -0.27 6.28
C GLU A 123 8.23 -0.14 6.80
N ILE A 124 9.11 -1.07 6.40
CA ILE A 124 10.50 -1.12 6.89
C ILE A 124 11.49 -0.50 5.91
N GLN A 125 11.11 -0.35 4.64
CA GLN A 125 11.87 0.39 3.63
C GLN A 125 10.90 1.20 2.80
N CYS A 126 11.33 2.37 2.36
CA CYS A 126 10.51 3.26 1.56
C CYS A 126 11.41 4.14 0.68
N CYS A 127 10.95 4.44 -0.53
CA CYS A 127 11.72 5.32 -1.41
C CYS A 127 11.87 6.72 -0.83
N SER A 128 10.93 7.17 0.01
CA SER A 128 11.08 8.45 0.72
C SER A 128 12.16 8.42 1.80
N MET A 129 12.61 7.23 2.20
CA MET A 129 13.76 7.04 3.10
C MET A 129 15.08 6.89 2.35
N GLY A 130 15.03 6.89 1.02
CA GLY A 130 16.21 6.68 0.19
C GLY A 130 16.41 5.25 -0.27
N ASP A 131 15.51 4.33 0.08
CA ASP A 131 15.58 2.94 -0.35
C ASP A 131 15.14 2.81 -1.81
N GLU A 132 15.58 1.74 -2.48
CA GLU A 132 15.23 1.48 -3.87
C GLU A 132 13.76 1.08 -4.00
N ASN A 133 13.26 0.30 -3.05
CA ASN A 133 11.88 -0.20 -3.06
C ASN A 133 11.21 0.10 -1.73
N CYS A 134 9.89 -0.01 -1.70
CA CYS A 134 9.12 -0.02 -0.47
C CYS A 134 8.95 -1.46 -0.01
N VAL A 135 9.17 -1.72 1.27
CA VAL A 135 9.04 -3.06 1.84
C VAL A 135 8.15 -2.99 3.07
N PHE A 136 7.16 -3.87 3.11
CA PHE A 136 6.19 -3.96 4.19
C PHE A 136 6.29 -5.33 4.85
N GLU A 137 6.23 -5.36 6.16
CA GLU A 137 6.12 -6.61 6.92
C GLU A 137 4.75 -6.71 7.56
N ILE A 138 4.10 -7.86 7.38
CA ILE A 138 2.77 -8.13 7.90
C ILE A 138 2.89 -9.26 8.90
N GLU A 139 2.48 -9.00 10.14
CA GLU A 139 2.47 -10.01 11.19
C GLU A 139 1.13 -10.00 11.91
N PRO A 140 0.60 -11.19 12.29
CA PRO A 140 -0.62 -11.23 13.09
C PRO A 140 -0.37 -10.70 14.49
N PHE A 141 -1.38 -10.04 15.06
CA PHE A 141 -1.31 -9.67 16.47
C PHE A 141 -1.33 -10.93 17.31
N LYS A 142 -0.33 -11.08 18.17
CA LYS A 142 -0.32 -12.19 19.13
C LYS A 142 -1.20 -11.80 20.32
N ARG A 143 -2.17 -12.67 20.64
CA ARG A 143 -2.93 -12.52 21.86
C ARG A 143 -2.06 -12.95 23.01
N LYS A 144 -2.01 -12.13 24.04
CA LYS A 144 -1.35 -12.50 25.29
C LYS A 144 -2.26 -13.43 26.10
#